data_dc3f5e4c1f2bf82633ea36dae46d6ce5
#
_entry.id   dc3f5e4c1f2bf82633ea36dae46d6ce5
#
_cell.length_a   1.000
_cell.length_b   1.000
_cell.length_c   1.000
_cell.angle_alpha   90.00
_cell.angle_beta   90.00
_cell.angle_gamma   90.00
#
_symmetry.space_group_name_H-M   'P 1'
#
loop_
_entity.id
_entity.type
_entity.pdbx_description
1 polymer ?
#
loop_
_entity_poly.entity_id
_entity_poly.type
_entity_poly.pdbx_seq_one_letter_code
_entity_poly.pdbx_strand_id
1 'polypeptide(L)'
;MATPHYELDAHCKAILAEYREHLPEFEKAAEEVHASLKEVFAEAGLVVASIEHRVKTEKSLIGKLELKGSKYASLSDITDIVGVRVITFYSDDVDKVASAVDRLFKVDWENSVDKRKAHEIDSFGYMSLHYICSMDGFPYRFEIQMRTVLQHAWANMNHDTGYKSGVEVPKEYLRNLNRLAGMLELADEQFSLIRNELTDYRRRVQGLVASGNLAEVPLDTDTFRSYLSLGPFDNLNRRIAAVNQAEIQPVNLLHYVNVFRYLQCKTLGDIDKLLKENSDAAYQIACYQIGLTDLDIISSSLGPQDVCIAYILRSGAGKLGLKMLLDEINGPSDSNDMMAEYLLEETKDFPFMNNNQ
;
A
#
# COMPACT_ATOMS: atom_id res chain seq x y z
N MET A 1 -30.95 34.25 -15.20
CA MET A 1 -30.31 35.55 -15.43
C MET A 1 -29.14 35.33 -16.34
N ALA A 2 -29.06 36.00 -17.51
CA ALA A 2 -27.95 35.84 -18.43
C ALA A 2 -26.68 36.36 -17.75
N THR A 3 -25.60 35.57 -17.77
CA THR A 3 -24.25 36.00 -17.38
C THR A 3 -23.89 37.23 -18.18
N PRO A 4 -23.40 38.33 -17.57
CA PRO A 4 -22.96 39.48 -18.32
C PRO A 4 -21.81 39.04 -19.21
N HIS A 5 -21.98 39.12 -20.52
CA HIS A 5 -20.90 38.98 -21.49
C HIS A 5 -20.01 40.24 -21.34
N TYR A 6 -18.97 40.15 -20.50
CA TYR A 6 -17.89 41.13 -20.56
C TYR A 6 -17.15 40.90 -21.89
N GLU A 7 -17.17 41.87 -22.79
CA GLU A 7 -16.29 41.83 -23.97
C GLU A 7 -14.85 41.96 -23.49
N LEU A 8 -14.01 40.97 -23.78
CA LEU A 8 -12.57 41.03 -23.54
C LEU A 8 -12.02 42.28 -24.26
N ASP A 9 -11.19 43.05 -23.57
CA ASP A 9 -10.47 44.17 -24.19
C ASP A 9 -9.44 43.67 -25.21
N ALA A 10 -8.84 44.59 -25.94
CA ALA A 10 -7.89 44.26 -27.01
C ALA A 10 -6.66 43.50 -26.49
N HIS A 11 -6.23 43.81 -25.26
CA HIS A 11 -5.10 43.15 -24.57
C HIS A 11 -5.42 41.68 -24.21
N CYS A 12 -6.55 41.44 -23.57
CA CYS A 12 -7.00 40.08 -23.26
C CYS A 12 -7.27 39.23 -24.51
N LYS A 13 -7.75 39.87 -25.59
CA LYS A 13 -7.90 39.19 -26.90
C LYS A 13 -6.54 38.78 -27.51
N ALA A 14 -5.49 39.57 -27.32
CA ALA A 14 -4.14 39.24 -27.77
C ALA A 14 -3.56 38.02 -27.00
N ILE A 15 -3.74 38.01 -25.66
CA ILE A 15 -3.35 36.85 -24.82
C ILE A 15 -4.10 35.59 -25.23
N LEU A 16 -5.39 35.69 -25.55
CA LEU A 16 -6.17 34.55 -26.00
C LEU A 16 -5.74 34.04 -27.39
N ALA A 17 -5.35 34.94 -28.27
CA ALA A 17 -4.82 34.56 -29.60
C ALA A 17 -3.49 33.82 -29.46
N GLU A 18 -2.55 34.32 -28.65
CA GLU A 18 -1.28 33.64 -28.30
C GLU A 18 -1.53 32.25 -27.68
N TYR A 19 -2.48 32.11 -26.74
CA TYR A 19 -2.86 30.82 -26.17
C TYR A 19 -3.29 29.82 -27.26
N ARG A 20 -4.12 30.23 -28.21
CA ARG A 20 -4.60 29.36 -29.31
C ARG A 20 -3.48 28.90 -30.21
N GLU A 21 -2.53 29.77 -30.49
CA GLU A 21 -1.37 29.51 -31.34
C GLU A 21 -0.46 28.43 -30.68
N HIS A 22 -0.24 28.53 -29.38
CA HIS A 22 0.64 27.64 -28.60
C HIS A 22 -0.08 26.45 -27.93
N LEU A 23 -1.37 26.23 -28.19
CA LEU A 23 -2.14 25.15 -27.56
C LEU A 23 -1.47 23.75 -27.77
N PRO A 24 -0.97 23.38 -28.96
CA PRO A 24 -0.30 22.09 -29.12
C PRO A 24 0.98 21.96 -28.28
N GLU A 25 1.70 23.05 -28.03
CA GLU A 25 2.89 23.08 -27.19
C GLU A 25 2.53 22.87 -25.74
N PHE A 26 1.42 23.43 -25.28
CA PHE A 26 0.90 23.21 -23.92
C PHE A 26 0.46 21.76 -23.69
N GLU A 27 -0.22 21.15 -24.67
CA GLU A 27 -0.62 19.75 -24.60
C GLU A 27 0.60 18.84 -24.51
N LYS A 28 1.60 19.04 -25.37
CA LYS A 28 2.86 18.32 -25.35
C LYS A 28 3.60 18.48 -24.02
N ALA A 29 3.70 19.70 -23.51
CA ALA A 29 4.36 19.98 -22.23
C ALA A 29 3.64 19.28 -21.04
N ALA A 30 2.30 19.24 -21.06
CA ALA A 30 1.52 18.54 -20.03
C ALA A 30 1.82 17.04 -20.02
N GLU A 31 1.94 16.41 -21.19
CA GLU A 31 2.31 14.99 -21.34
C GLU A 31 3.75 14.73 -20.91
N GLU A 32 4.70 15.58 -21.29
CA GLU A 32 6.11 15.47 -20.93
C GLU A 32 6.29 15.57 -19.40
N VAL A 33 5.67 16.57 -18.75
CA VAL A 33 5.72 16.71 -17.29
C VAL A 33 5.10 15.49 -16.59
N HIS A 34 3.96 15.01 -17.08
CA HIS A 34 3.32 13.80 -16.54
C HIS A 34 4.23 12.57 -16.66
N ALA A 35 4.84 12.34 -17.83
CA ALA A 35 5.73 11.21 -18.06
C ALA A 35 6.98 11.26 -17.16
N SER A 36 7.62 12.43 -17.07
CA SER A 36 8.80 12.64 -16.23
C SER A 36 8.52 12.41 -14.75
N LEU A 37 7.38 12.87 -14.26
CA LEU A 37 6.96 12.61 -12.87
C LEU A 37 6.74 11.12 -12.61
N LYS A 38 6.09 10.42 -13.54
CA LYS A 38 5.84 8.98 -13.42
C LYS A 38 7.14 8.18 -13.37
N GLU A 39 8.12 8.53 -14.18
CA GLU A 39 9.43 7.90 -14.19
C GLU A 39 10.20 8.13 -12.89
N VAL A 40 10.33 9.38 -12.46
CA VAL A 40 11.06 9.74 -11.22
C VAL A 40 10.40 9.12 -9.98
N PHE A 41 9.07 9.04 -9.93
CA PHE A 41 8.39 8.39 -8.80
C PHE A 41 8.61 6.89 -8.79
N ALA A 42 8.63 6.24 -9.97
CA ALA A 42 8.94 4.82 -10.06
C ALA A 42 10.38 4.52 -9.61
N GLU A 43 11.37 5.32 -10.05
CA GLU A 43 12.77 5.21 -9.63
C GLU A 43 12.96 5.44 -8.12
N ALA A 44 12.23 6.41 -7.56
CA ALA A 44 12.28 6.73 -6.13
C ALA A 44 11.46 5.77 -5.26
N GLY A 45 10.72 4.81 -5.85
CA GLY A 45 9.81 3.93 -5.12
C GLY A 45 8.64 4.66 -4.46
N LEU A 46 8.26 5.84 -4.98
CA LEU A 46 7.14 6.63 -4.47
C LEU A 46 5.83 6.12 -5.07
N VAL A 47 4.96 5.62 -4.22
CA VAL A 47 3.62 5.16 -4.61
C VAL A 47 2.62 6.30 -4.44
N VAL A 48 2.01 6.72 -5.54
CA VAL A 48 0.97 7.77 -5.55
C VAL A 48 -0.36 7.18 -6.01
N ALA A 49 -1.47 7.79 -5.60
CA ALA A 49 -2.82 7.36 -5.98
C ALA A 49 -3.09 7.67 -7.46
N SER A 50 -2.74 8.87 -7.92
CA SER A 50 -2.80 9.25 -9.33
C SER A 50 -1.89 10.42 -9.65
N ILE A 51 -1.55 10.54 -10.94
CA ILE A 51 -0.96 11.73 -11.55
C ILE A 51 -1.91 12.14 -12.68
N GLU A 52 -2.49 13.33 -12.57
CA GLU A 52 -3.42 13.87 -13.54
C GLU A 52 -2.79 15.10 -14.19
N HIS A 53 -2.97 15.29 -15.47
CA HIS A 53 -2.55 16.51 -16.14
C HIS A 53 -3.68 17.12 -16.96
N ARG A 54 -3.63 18.40 -17.16
CA ARG A 54 -4.59 19.12 -18.00
C ARG A 54 -4.01 20.39 -18.56
N VAL A 55 -4.48 20.78 -19.73
CA VAL A 55 -4.37 22.16 -20.22
C VAL A 55 -5.64 22.91 -19.87
N LYS A 56 -5.52 24.14 -19.39
CA LYS A 56 -6.68 25.01 -19.06
C LYS A 56 -7.50 25.23 -20.32
N THR A 57 -8.79 24.92 -20.29
CA THR A 57 -9.67 25.14 -21.42
C THR A 57 -9.79 26.62 -21.78
N GLU A 58 -9.98 26.94 -23.06
CA GLU A 58 -10.20 28.31 -23.54
C GLU A 58 -11.30 29.02 -22.77
N LYS A 59 -12.42 28.33 -22.50
CA LYS A 59 -13.53 28.87 -21.68
C LYS A 59 -13.07 29.26 -20.28
N SER A 60 -12.23 28.46 -19.64
CA SER A 60 -11.70 28.75 -18.30
C SER A 60 -10.68 29.90 -18.33
N LEU A 61 -9.92 30.01 -19.41
CA LEU A 61 -9.00 31.13 -19.62
C LEU A 61 -9.78 32.45 -19.83
N ILE A 62 -10.82 32.45 -20.67
CA ILE A 62 -11.67 33.62 -20.89
C ILE A 62 -12.25 34.10 -19.55
N GLY A 63 -12.86 33.22 -18.76
CA GLY A 63 -13.40 33.61 -17.45
C GLY A 63 -12.32 34.13 -16.49
N LYS A 64 -11.09 33.66 -16.56
CA LYS A 64 -9.96 34.19 -15.78
C LYS A 64 -9.56 35.60 -16.25
N LEU A 65 -9.52 35.82 -17.55
CA LEU A 65 -9.17 37.11 -18.16
C LEU A 65 -10.27 38.16 -17.90
N GLU A 66 -11.54 37.78 -17.94
CA GLU A 66 -12.66 38.68 -17.58
C GLU A 66 -12.56 39.17 -16.13
N LEU A 67 -12.16 38.31 -15.20
CA LEU A 67 -12.07 38.63 -13.78
C LEU A 67 -10.77 39.33 -13.38
N LYS A 68 -9.65 39.02 -14.04
CA LYS A 68 -8.31 39.40 -13.60
C LYS A 68 -7.38 39.78 -14.75
N GLY A 69 -7.89 40.08 -15.96
CA GLY A 69 -7.09 40.32 -17.15
C GLY A 69 -6.07 41.44 -16.99
N SER A 70 -6.44 42.52 -16.29
CA SER A 70 -5.57 43.65 -15.99
C SER A 70 -4.32 43.29 -15.14
N LYS A 71 -4.34 42.13 -14.51
CA LYS A 71 -3.18 41.61 -13.70
C LYS A 71 -2.06 41.02 -14.57
N TYR A 72 -2.39 40.57 -15.76
CA TYR A 72 -1.47 39.83 -16.63
C TYR A 72 -0.95 40.72 -17.76
N ALA A 73 0.37 40.90 -17.87
CA ALA A 73 0.97 41.65 -18.95
C ALA A 73 1.09 40.83 -20.26
N SER A 74 1.21 39.49 -20.10
CA SER A 74 1.35 38.53 -21.19
C SER A 74 0.80 37.14 -20.82
N LEU A 75 0.74 36.23 -21.77
CA LEU A 75 0.37 34.83 -21.54
C LEU A 75 1.32 34.16 -20.54
N SER A 76 2.60 34.51 -20.54
CA SER A 76 3.64 33.96 -19.64
C SER A 76 3.38 34.25 -18.15
N ASP A 77 2.54 35.25 -17.83
CA ASP A 77 2.17 35.55 -16.44
C ASP A 77 1.11 34.58 -15.88
N ILE A 78 0.46 33.83 -16.78
CA ILE A 78 -0.58 32.87 -16.40
C ILE A 78 0.06 31.50 -16.18
N THR A 79 0.42 31.22 -14.93
CA THR A 79 1.21 30.05 -14.53
C THR A 79 0.43 28.73 -14.45
N ASP A 80 -0.90 28.75 -14.62
CA ASP A 80 -1.78 27.58 -14.49
C ASP A 80 -2.45 27.16 -15.81
N ILE A 81 -1.82 27.49 -16.96
CA ILE A 81 -2.26 27.01 -18.29
C ILE A 81 -2.06 25.50 -18.37
N VAL A 82 -0.84 25.05 -18.08
CA VAL A 82 -0.53 23.64 -17.87
C VAL A 82 -0.59 23.36 -16.38
N GLY A 83 -1.41 22.42 -15.99
CA GLY A 83 -1.58 22.01 -14.59
C GLY A 83 -1.43 20.51 -14.43
N VAL A 84 -0.62 20.08 -13.49
CA VAL A 84 -0.48 18.69 -13.09
C VAL A 84 -0.91 18.53 -11.64
N ARG A 85 -1.60 17.42 -11.33
CA ARG A 85 -1.98 17.06 -9.97
C ARG A 85 -1.34 15.75 -9.60
N VAL A 86 -0.65 15.72 -8.48
CA VAL A 86 -0.14 14.51 -7.87
C VAL A 86 -0.95 14.23 -6.61
N ILE A 87 -1.61 13.10 -6.58
CA ILE A 87 -2.48 12.69 -5.47
C ILE A 87 -1.79 11.56 -4.73
N THR A 88 -1.46 11.78 -3.46
CA THR A 88 -0.82 10.80 -2.58
C THR A 88 -1.84 10.13 -1.67
N PHE A 89 -1.51 8.94 -1.16
CA PHE A 89 -2.35 8.28 -0.16
C PHE A 89 -2.19 8.91 1.23
N TYR A 90 -0.98 9.40 1.57
CA TYR A 90 -0.62 9.85 2.91
C TYR A 90 -0.04 11.26 2.87
N SER A 91 -0.24 12.00 3.95
CA SER A 91 0.18 13.41 4.06
C SER A 91 1.70 13.60 4.03
N ASP A 92 2.47 12.69 4.64
CA ASP A 92 3.92 12.72 4.64
C ASP A 92 4.56 12.34 3.28
N ASP A 93 3.81 11.69 2.38
CA ASP A 93 4.26 11.45 1.01
C ASP A 93 4.19 12.70 0.13
N VAL A 94 3.36 13.68 0.49
CA VAL A 94 3.30 14.99 -0.20
C VAL A 94 4.67 15.68 -0.18
N ASP A 95 5.38 15.65 0.95
CA ASP A 95 6.71 16.27 1.06
C ASP A 95 7.80 15.48 0.31
N LYS A 96 7.66 14.16 0.22
CA LYS A 96 8.54 13.31 -0.60
C LYS A 96 8.35 13.60 -2.08
N VAL A 97 7.09 13.71 -2.53
CA VAL A 97 6.74 14.10 -3.89
C VAL A 97 7.26 15.51 -4.19
N ALA A 98 7.06 16.47 -3.28
CA ALA A 98 7.55 17.84 -3.43
C ALA A 98 9.08 17.87 -3.60
N SER A 99 9.81 17.08 -2.82
CA SER A 99 11.26 16.96 -2.95
C SER A 99 11.71 16.33 -4.27
N ALA A 100 10.92 15.42 -4.83
CA ALA A 100 11.19 14.84 -6.15
C ALA A 100 10.92 15.86 -7.27
N VAL A 101 9.85 16.64 -7.17
CA VAL A 101 9.50 17.74 -8.08
C VAL A 101 10.60 18.81 -8.10
N ASP A 102 11.10 19.22 -6.93
CA ASP A 102 12.17 20.23 -6.80
C ASP A 102 13.51 19.79 -7.43
N ARG A 103 13.78 18.48 -7.46
CA ARG A 103 14.94 17.92 -8.16
C ARG A 103 14.78 17.82 -9.67
N LEU A 104 13.54 17.66 -10.12
CA LEU A 104 13.22 17.42 -11.53
C LEU A 104 13.03 18.72 -12.30
N PHE A 105 12.43 19.73 -11.68
CA PHE A 105 12.07 20.99 -12.32
C PHE A 105 12.62 22.20 -11.53
N LYS A 106 12.79 23.31 -12.24
CA LYS A 106 13.15 24.58 -11.59
C LYS A 106 11.90 25.21 -10.96
N VAL A 107 11.84 25.22 -9.64
CA VAL A 107 10.70 25.78 -8.88
C VAL A 107 10.84 27.30 -8.75
N ASP A 108 9.77 28.02 -9.11
CA ASP A 108 9.59 29.44 -8.86
C ASP A 108 8.99 29.62 -7.44
N TRP A 109 9.88 29.80 -6.46
CA TRP A 109 9.50 29.91 -5.05
C TRP A 109 8.66 31.14 -4.71
N GLU A 110 8.79 32.24 -5.48
CA GLU A 110 8.04 33.47 -5.28
C GLU A 110 6.55 33.29 -5.60
N ASN A 111 6.25 32.47 -6.61
CA ASN A 111 4.89 32.19 -7.06
C ASN A 111 4.34 30.86 -6.56
N SER A 112 5.15 30.05 -5.88
CA SER A 112 4.74 28.79 -5.24
C SER A 112 4.13 29.02 -3.88
N VAL A 113 3.11 28.23 -3.51
CA VAL A 113 2.38 28.42 -2.25
C VAL A 113 2.18 27.08 -1.55
N ASP A 114 2.62 27.02 -0.29
CA ASP A 114 2.27 25.93 0.61
C ASP A 114 1.02 26.33 1.43
N LYS A 115 -0.14 25.95 0.94
CA LYS A 115 -1.42 26.25 1.60
C LYS A 115 -1.63 25.44 2.88
N ARG A 116 -0.81 24.42 3.16
CA ARG A 116 -0.84 23.65 4.41
C ARG A 116 -0.33 24.46 5.60
N LYS A 117 0.54 25.44 5.33
CA LYS A 117 1.18 26.32 6.34
C LYS A 117 0.52 27.69 6.48
N ALA A 118 -0.34 28.07 5.53
CA ALA A 118 -0.88 29.42 5.42
C ALA A 118 -2.19 29.62 6.20
N HIS A 119 -2.54 28.74 7.15
CA HIS A 119 -3.79 28.90 7.90
C HIS A 119 -3.60 29.82 9.11
N GLU A 120 -4.45 30.85 9.17
CA GLU A 120 -4.77 31.48 10.45
C GLU A 120 -5.45 30.43 11.34
N ILE A 121 -5.22 30.51 12.64
CA ILE A 121 -5.71 29.52 13.64
C ILE A 121 -7.22 29.26 13.53
N ASP A 122 -7.97 30.19 12.94
CA ASP A 122 -9.42 30.15 12.81
C ASP A 122 -9.93 29.70 11.43
N SER A 123 -9.05 29.40 10.46
CA SER A 123 -9.44 29.00 9.11
C SER A 123 -9.14 27.54 8.85
N PHE A 124 -10.15 26.70 8.91
CA PHE A 124 -10.11 25.34 8.34
C PHE A 124 -10.38 25.44 6.85
N GLY A 125 -9.42 25.08 6.05
CA GLY A 125 -9.53 25.22 4.61
C GLY A 125 -8.76 24.16 3.85
N TYR A 126 -8.94 24.22 2.55
CA TYR A 126 -8.29 23.40 1.57
C TYR A 126 -6.77 23.44 1.72
N MET A 127 -6.18 22.29 1.99
CA MET A 127 -4.75 22.11 2.12
C MET A 127 -4.17 21.48 0.87
N SER A 128 -3.24 22.17 0.22
CA SER A 128 -2.47 21.63 -0.91
C SER A 128 -1.18 22.40 -1.07
N LEU A 129 -0.19 21.73 -1.61
CA LEU A 129 1.09 22.33 -1.99
C LEU A 129 1.06 22.62 -3.48
N HIS A 130 1.31 23.87 -3.86
CA HIS A 130 1.33 24.32 -5.25
C HIS A 130 2.72 24.80 -5.61
N TYR A 131 3.39 24.11 -6.51
CA TYR A 131 4.64 24.56 -7.08
C TYR A 131 4.42 25.10 -8.49
N ILE A 132 4.94 26.30 -8.74
CA ILE A 132 5.07 26.87 -10.07
C ILE A 132 6.44 26.49 -10.58
N CYS A 133 6.48 25.78 -11.70
CA CYS A 133 7.69 25.18 -12.23
C CYS A 133 7.99 25.65 -13.65
N SER A 134 9.25 25.52 -14.04
CA SER A 134 9.72 25.65 -15.42
C SER A 134 10.61 24.46 -15.78
N MET A 135 10.70 24.15 -17.09
CA MET A 135 11.59 23.13 -17.63
C MET A 135 12.30 23.66 -18.86
N ASP A 136 13.45 23.08 -19.20
CA ASP A 136 14.23 23.47 -20.35
C ASP A 136 13.46 23.17 -21.64
N GLY A 137 13.53 24.10 -22.59
CA GLY A 137 12.86 23.97 -23.92
C GLY A 137 11.36 24.33 -23.89
N PHE A 138 10.79 24.71 -22.75
CA PHE A 138 9.40 25.18 -22.65
C PHE A 138 9.38 26.61 -22.08
N PRO A 139 8.93 27.61 -22.85
CA PRO A 139 9.05 29.02 -22.44
C PRO A 139 8.07 29.48 -21.38
N TYR A 140 7.03 28.68 -21.09
CA TYR A 140 5.99 29.00 -20.14
C TYR A 140 6.20 28.25 -18.82
N ARG A 141 5.59 28.78 -17.75
CA ARG A 141 5.53 28.12 -16.46
C ARG A 141 4.32 27.20 -16.38
N PHE A 142 4.39 26.22 -15.51
CA PHE A 142 3.30 25.29 -15.24
C PHE A 142 3.11 25.07 -13.73
N GLU A 143 1.90 24.67 -13.32
CA GLU A 143 1.55 24.44 -11.92
C GLU A 143 1.53 22.93 -11.61
N ILE A 144 2.22 22.52 -10.55
CA ILE A 144 2.09 21.18 -9.97
C ILE A 144 1.40 21.30 -8.63
N GLN A 145 0.22 20.70 -8.49
CA GLN A 145 -0.57 20.62 -7.26
C GLN A 145 -0.35 19.27 -6.62
N MET A 146 0.11 19.26 -5.38
CA MET A 146 0.36 18.05 -4.59
C MET A 146 -0.56 18.02 -3.37
N ARG A 147 -1.26 16.91 -3.16
CA ARG A 147 -2.26 16.75 -2.11
C ARG A 147 -2.59 15.28 -1.86
N THR A 148 -3.21 14.99 -0.72
CA THR A 148 -3.72 13.65 -0.43
C THR A 148 -5.05 13.37 -1.14
N VAL A 149 -5.46 12.09 -1.14
CA VAL A 149 -6.78 11.66 -1.62
C VAL A 149 -7.90 12.38 -0.87
N LEU A 150 -7.78 12.57 0.45
CA LEU A 150 -8.81 13.24 1.25
C LEU A 150 -8.87 14.74 0.94
N GLN A 151 -7.71 15.40 0.80
CA GLN A 151 -7.63 16.78 0.35
C GLN A 151 -8.19 16.97 -1.06
N HIS A 152 -7.96 15.98 -1.95
CA HIS A 152 -8.51 16.00 -3.30
C HIS A 152 -10.04 15.89 -3.29
N ALA A 153 -10.58 14.95 -2.53
CA ALA A 153 -12.02 14.76 -2.38
C ALA A 153 -12.69 16.02 -1.81
N TRP A 154 -12.11 16.61 -0.75
CA TRP A 154 -12.58 17.87 -0.17
C TRP A 154 -12.61 19.00 -1.20
N ALA A 155 -11.53 19.19 -1.96
CA ALA A 155 -11.43 20.24 -2.96
C ALA A 155 -12.52 20.12 -4.04
N ASN A 156 -12.81 18.91 -4.49
CA ASN A 156 -13.81 18.65 -5.50
C ASN A 156 -15.23 18.92 -4.95
N MET A 157 -15.54 18.45 -3.74
CA MET A 157 -16.83 18.68 -3.08
C MET A 157 -17.07 20.17 -2.80
N ASN A 158 -16.05 20.86 -2.26
CA ASN A 158 -16.15 22.29 -1.97
C ASN A 158 -16.31 23.13 -3.25
N HIS A 159 -15.64 22.75 -4.34
CA HIS A 159 -15.83 23.39 -5.64
C HIS A 159 -17.23 23.16 -6.20
N ASP A 160 -17.81 21.98 -6.03
CA ASP A 160 -19.14 21.67 -6.52
C ASP A 160 -20.24 22.39 -5.71
N THR A 161 -20.11 22.43 -4.38
CA THR A 161 -21.08 23.04 -3.48
C THR A 161 -21.00 24.59 -3.43
N GLY A 162 -19.78 25.16 -3.54
CA GLY A 162 -19.57 26.61 -3.33
C GLY A 162 -19.48 27.44 -4.60
N TYR A 163 -18.87 26.91 -5.66
CA TYR A 163 -18.52 27.74 -6.83
C TYR A 163 -19.51 27.69 -8.00
N LYS A 164 -20.19 26.55 -8.20
CA LYS A 164 -21.12 26.40 -9.33
C LYS A 164 -22.48 27.06 -9.12
N SER A 165 -22.87 27.33 -7.87
CA SER A 165 -24.18 27.85 -7.56
C SER A 165 -24.32 29.36 -7.82
N GLY A 166 -23.20 30.09 -7.94
CA GLY A 166 -23.23 31.57 -8.05
C GLY A 166 -23.93 32.27 -6.87
N VAL A 167 -24.23 31.55 -5.81
CA VAL A 167 -24.89 32.01 -4.59
C VAL A 167 -23.89 31.89 -3.44
N GLU A 168 -23.77 32.94 -2.65
CA GLU A 168 -22.96 32.94 -1.44
C GLU A 168 -23.45 31.85 -0.48
N VAL A 169 -22.55 30.95 -0.05
CA VAL A 169 -22.91 29.87 0.88
C VAL A 169 -23.23 30.46 2.25
N PRO A 170 -24.43 30.20 2.84
CA PRO A 170 -24.78 30.74 4.14
C PRO A 170 -23.79 30.33 5.23
N LYS A 171 -23.52 31.22 6.19
CA LYS A 171 -22.48 31.06 7.23
C LYS A 171 -22.62 29.76 8.04
N GLU A 172 -23.84 29.30 8.26
CA GLU A 172 -24.12 28.05 8.97
C GLU A 172 -23.59 26.82 8.25
N TYR A 173 -23.67 26.78 6.90
CA TYR A 173 -23.11 25.69 6.08
C TYR A 173 -21.59 25.79 5.97
N LEU A 174 -21.03 27.00 5.89
CA LEU A 174 -19.58 27.20 5.93
C LEU A 174 -18.99 26.64 7.21
N ARG A 175 -19.66 26.81 8.37
CA ARG A 175 -19.21 26.23 9.63
C ARG A 175 -19.18 24.68 9.57
N ASN A 176 -20.18 24.06 8.95
CA ASN A 176 -20.22 22.62 8.80
C ASN A 176 -19.14 22.12 7.83
N LEU A 177 -18.90 22.84 6.73
CA LEU A 177 -17.82 22.56 5.80
C LEU A 177 -16.45 22.64 6.49
N ASN A 178 -16.20 23.67 7.29
CA ASN A 178 -14.95 23.81 8.04
C ASN A 178 -14.74 22.68 9.05
N ARG A 179 -15.80 22.21 9.72
CA ARG A 179 -15.72 21.04 10.61
C ARG A 179 -15.31 19.77 9.84
N LEU A 180 -15.92 19.55 8.67
CA LEU A 180 -15.57 18.42 7.81
C LEU A 180 -14.12 18.51 7.33
N ALA A 181 -13.62 19.70 6.98
CA ALA A 181 -12.24 19.92 6.62
C ALA A 181 -11.30 19.48 7.76
N GLY A 182 -11.57 19.92 9.00
CA GLY A 182 -10.77 19.53 10.17
C GLY A 182 -10.83 18.02 10.48
N MET A 183 -11.98 17.37 10.25
CA MET A 183 -12.09 15.91 10.39
C MET A 183 -11.26 15.17 9.33
N LEU A 184 -11.22 15.65 8.10
CA LEU A 184 -10.41 15.07 7.03
C LEU A 184 -8.91 15.28 7.27
N GLU A 185 -8.52 16.44 7.80
CA GLU A 185 -7.14 16.72 8.22
C GLU A 185 -6.69 15.74 9.30
N LEU A 186 -7.49 15.58 10.36
CA LEU A 186 -7.22 14.61 11.41
C LEU A 186 -7.14 13.17 10.86
N ALA A 187 -8.02 12.81 9.93
CA ALA A 187 -7.97 11.48 9.31
C ALA A 187 -6.69 11.26 8.50
N ASP A 188 -6.23 12.24 7.72
CA ASP A 188 -4.96 12.17 6.98
C ASP A 188 -3.76 11.98 7.92
N GLU A 189 -3.72 12.71 9.03
CA GLU A 189 -2.68 12.55 10.05
C GLU A 189 -2.71 11.15 10.68
N GLN A 190 -3.89 10.66 11.04
CA GLN A 190 -4.03 9.34 11.65
C GLN A 190 -3.64 8.21 10.69
N PHE A 191 -3.99 8.30 9.40
CA PHE A 191 -3.55 7.32 8.41
C PHE A 191 -2.02 7.29 8.27
N SER A 192 -1.36 8.45 8.24
CA SER A 192 0.10 8.54 8.19
C SER A 192 0.74 7.97 9.46
N LEU A 193 0.19 8.27 10.64
CA LEU A 193 0.66 7.74 11.92
C LEU A 193 0.59 6.22 11.97
N ILE A 194 -0.59 5.65 11.65
CA ILE A 194 -0.80 4.18 11.63
C ILE A 194 0.18 3.51 10.66
N ARG A 195 0.39 4.05 9.46
CA ARG A 195 1.36 3.52 8.50
C ARG A 195 2.78 3.49 9.07
N ASN A 196 3.19 4.57 9.72
CA ASN A 196 4.53 4.70 10.30
C ASN A 196 4.71 3.72 11.47
N GLU A 197 3.72 3.59 12.35
CA GLU A 197 3.71 2.62 13.45
C GLU A 197 3.81 1.18 12.95
N LEU A 198 3.06 0.83 11.90
CA LEU A 198 3.14 -0.50 11.26
C LEU A 198 4.51 -0.75 10.63
N THR A 199 5.11 0.27 10.02
CA THR A 199 6.44 0.17 9.42
C THR A 199 7.51 -0.06 10.49
N ASP A 200 7.44 0.67 11.59
CA ASP A 200 8.35 0.51 12.72
C ASP A 200 8.14 -0.82 13.45
N TYR A 201 6.90 -1.28 13.57
CA TYR A 201 6.58 -2.61 14.08
C TYR A 201 7.25 -3.70 13.23
N ARG A 202 7.06 -3.65 11.89
CA ARG A 202 7.68 -4.61 10.96
C ARG A 202 9.21 -4.62 11.06
N ARG A 203 9.83 -3.45 11.17
CA ARG A 203 11.29 -3.32 11.33
C ARG A 203 11.77 -3.94 12.65
N ARG A 204 11.06 -3.71 13.75
CA ARG A 204 11.37 -4.32 15.06
C ARG A 204 11.24 -5.84 15.01
N VAL A 205 10.15 -6.34 14.41
CA VAL A 205 9.94 -7.78 14.23
C VAL A 205 11.08 -8.42 13.43
N GLN A 206 11.46 -7.82 12.29
CA GLN A 206 12.58 -8.31 11.49
C GLN A 206 13.89 -8.37 12.30
N GLY A 207 14.14 -7.36 13.13
CA GLY A 207 15.32 -7.34 14.02
C GLY A 207 15.27 -8.46 15.07
N LEU A 208 14.14 -8.70 15.71
CA LEU A 208 13.96 -9.79 16.68
C LEU A 208 14.09 -11.17 16.02
N VAL A 209 13.51 -11.34 14.85
CA VAL A 209 13.60 -12.58 14.06
C VAL A 209 15.05 -12.83 13.65
N ALA A 210 15.75 -11.83 13.14
CA ALA A 210 17.16 -11.94 12.73
C ALA A 210 18.11 -12.22 13.89
N SER A 211 17.81 -11.71 15.11
CA SER A 211 18.59 -11.97 16.31
C SER A 211 18.26 -13.29 17.02
N GLY A 212 17.25 -14.03 16.54
CA GLY A 212 16.81 -15.29 17.13
C GLY A 212 15.93 -15.16 18.38
N ASN A 213 15.51 -13.94 18.75
CA ASN A 213 14.62 -13.70 19.90
C ASN A 213 13.16 -14.02 19.58
N LEU A 214 12.90 -15.20 19.07
CA LEU A 214 11.60 -15.62 18.56
C LEU A 214 10.51 -15.70 19.64
N ALA A 215 10.88 -15.93 20.90
CA ALA A 215 9.94 -16.01 22.02
C ALA A 215 9.22 -14.69 22.34
N GLU A 216 9.81 -13.56 21.95
CA GLU A 216 9.23 -12.23 22.14
C GLU A 216 8.37 -11.77 20.95
N VAL A 217 8.36 -12.53 19.86
CA VAL A 217 7.66 -12.16 18.63
C VAL A 217 6.28 -12.82 18.59
N PRO A 218 5.18 -12.05 18.68
CA PRO A 218 3.83 -12.61 18.61
C PRO A 218 3.56 -13.23 17.24
N LEU A 219 2.70 -14.26 17.21
CA LEU A 219 2.31 -14.94 15.98
C LEU A 219 1.19 -14.19 15.26
N ASP A 220 1.54 -13.50 14.19
CA ASP A 220 0.63 -12.93 13.19
C ASP A 220 1.14 -13.19 11.76
N THR A 221 0.39 -12.73 10.77
CA THR A 221 0.73 -12.99 9.36
C THR A 221 2.04 -12.30 8.93
N ASP A 222 2.33 -11.10 9.41
CA ASP A 222 3.54 -10.35 9.06
C ASP A 222 4.78 -10.94 9.75
N THR A 223 4.65 -11.30 11.04
CA THR A 223 5.72 -11.93 11.82
C THR A 223 6.04 -13.33 11.27
N PHE A 224 5.02 -14.11 10.94
CA PHE A 224 5.20 -15.45 10.38
C PHE A 224 5.83 -15.39 8.97
N ARG A 225 5.45 -14.40 8.15
CA ARG A 225 6.11 -14.16 6.86
C ARG A 225 7.61 -13.88 7.04
N SER A 226 7.96 -13.06 8.01
CA SER A 226 9.37 -12.77 8.35
C SER A 226 10.11 -14.02 8.83
N TYR A 227 9.45 -14.87 9.63
CA TYR A 227 10.01 -16.14 10.09
C TYR A 227 10.24 -17.13 8.92
N LEU A 228 9.27 -17.25 8.00
CA LEU A 228 9.38 -18.09 6.81
C LEU A 228 10.56 -17.69 5.92
N SER A 229 10.93 -16.41 5.87
CA SER A 229 12.07 -15.95 5.08
C SER A 229 13.42 -16.46 5.59
N LEU A 230 13.49 -16.96 6.83
CA LEU A 230 14.67 -17.66 7.38
C LEU A 230 14.76 -19.13 6.95
N GLY A 231 13.76 -19.68 6.27
CA GLY A 231 13.71 -21.08 5.85
C GLY A 231 13.63 -22.08 7.02
N PRO A 232 12.75 -21.87 8.05
CA PRO A 232 12.75 -22.70 9.26
C PRO A 232 12.47 -24.18 8.97
N PHE A 233 11.72 -24.48 7.92
CA PHE A 233 11.36 -25.85 7.51
C PHE A 233 12.27 -26.43 6.43
N ASP A 234 13.23 -25.67 5.89
CA ASP A 234 14.04 -26.09 4.73
C ASP A 234 14.92 -27.31 5.02
N ASN A 235 15.45 -27.40 6.23
CA ASN A 235 16.26 -28.56 6.61
C ASN A 235 15.41 -29.83 6.64
N LEU A 236 14.24 -29.78 7.27
CA LEU A 236 13.31 -30.89 7.32
C LEU A 236 12.84 -31.30 5.92
N ASN A 237 12.40 -30.34 5.10
CA ASN A 237 11.94 -30.59 3.74
C ASN A 237 13.07 -31.21 2.87
N ARG A 238 14.31 -30.76 3.00
CA ARG A 238 15.46 -31.35 2.28
C ARG A 238 15.76 -32.79 2.73
N ARG A 239 15.67 -33.08 4.03
CA ARG A 239 15.80 -34.44 4.55
C ARG A 239 14.70 -35.34 3.99
N ILE A 240 13.47 -34.87 3.95
CA ILE A 240 12.33 -35.60 3.39
C ILE A 240 12.51 -35.83 1.89
N ALA A 241 12.83 -34.79 1.12
CA ALA A 241 13.06 -34.90 -0.33
C ALA A 241 14.18 -35.89 -0.70
N ALA A 242 15.21 -35.99 0.13
CA ALA A 242 16.32 -36.90 -0.11
C ALA A 242 15.92 -38.38 -0.10
N VAL A 243 14.78 -38.75 0.46
CA VAL A 243 14.31 -40.17 0.50
C VAL A 243 14.09 -40.70 -0.92
N ASN A 244 13.42 -39.93 -1.77
CA ASN A 244 13.10 -40.30 -3.17
C ASN A 244 13.86 -39.44 -4.20
N GLN A 245 14.83 -38.63 -3.78
CA GLN A 245 15.50 -37.64 -4.62
C GLN A 245 14.50 -36.65 -5.27
N ALA A 246 13.41 -36.36 -4.57
CA ALA A 246 12.32 -35.53 -5.05
C ALA A 246 12.69 -34.03 -5.12
N GLU A 247 12.12 -33.30 -6.07
CA GLU A 247 12.21 -31.87 -6.14
C GLU A 247 11.21 -31.22 -5.15
N ILE A 248 11.62 -30.14 -4.45
CA ILE A 248 10.73 -29.42 -3.54
C ILE A 248 10.02 -28.30 -4.29
N GLN A 249 8.72 -28.42 -4.46
CA GLN A 249 7.87 -27.38 -5.02
C GLN A 249 7.48 -26.37 -3.94
N PRO A 250 7.89 -25.10 -4.07
CA PRO A 250 7.50 -24.07 -3.10
C PRO A 250 6.02 -23.73 -3.19
N VAL A 251 5.36 -23.65 -2.03
CA VAL A 251 3.95 -23.22 -1.89
C VAL A 251 3.82 -22.13 -0.84
N ASN A 252 2.70 -21.40 -0.87
CA ASN A 252 2.41 -20.37 0.11
C ASN A 252 2.02 -21.00 1.46
N LEU A 253 2.84 -20.78 2.50
CA LEU A 253 2.64 -21.33 3.84
C LEU A 253 1.94 -20.38 4.81
N LEU A 254 1.49 -19.20 4.38
CA LEU A 254 0.92 -18.19 5.29
C LEU A 254 -0.36 -18.64 6.00
N HIS A 255 -1.13 -19.57 5.40
CA HIS A 255 -2.32 -20.14 6.03
C HIS A 255 -1.99 -20.94 7.30
N TYR A 256 -0.75 -21.45 7.44
CA TYR A 256 -0.29 -22.14 8.65
C TYR A 256 -0.29 -21.25 9.91
N VAL A 257 -0.41 -19.93 9.79
CA VAL A 257 -0.65 -19.04 10.94
C VAL A 257 -1.86 -19.53 11.76
N ASN A 258 -2.96 -19.90 11.07
CA ASN A 258 -4.17 -20.37 11.73
C ASN A 258 -3.97 -21.77 12.33
N VAL A 259 -3.28 -22.66 11.61
CA VAL A 259 -2.93 -23.99 12.10
C VAL A 259 -2.10 -23.91 13.39
N PHE A 260 -1.05 -23.08 13.43
CA PHE A 260 -0.22 -22.91 14.62
C PHE A 260 -1.00 -22.23 15.76
N ARG A 261 -1.91 -21.29 15.47
CA ARG A 261 -2.82 -20.73 16.49
C ARG A 261 -3.76 -21.78 17.04
N TYR A 262 -4.30 -22.66 16.20
CA TYR A 262 -5.11 -23.81 16.63
C TYR A 262 -4.30 -24.71 17.59
N LEU A 263 -3.00 -24.94 17.31
CA LEU A 263 -2.08 -25.65 18.19
C LEU A 263 -1.61 -24.84 19.42
N GLN A 264 -2.26 -23.72 19.70
CA GLN A 264 -2.01 -22.83 20.86
C GLN A 264 -0.65 -22.11 20.83
N CYS A 265 0.03 -22.05 19.68
CA CYS A 265 1.22 -21.22 19.51
C CYS A 265 0.83 -19.74 19.56
N LYS A 266 1.47 -18.96 20.41
CA LYS A 266 1.25 -17.53 20.59
C LYS A 266 2.38 -16.69 20.03
N THR A 267 3.58 -17.26 19.95
CA THR A 267 4.80 -16.62 19.49
C THR A 267 5.49 -17.45 18.40
N LEU A 268 6.42 -16.84 17.68
CA LEU A 268 7.29 -17.59 16.76
C LEU A 268 8.19 -18.57 17.51
N GLY A 269 8.54 -18.27 18.77
CA GLY A 269 9.31 -19.18 19.62
C GLY A 269 8.56 -20.47 19.94
N ASP A 270 7.24 -20.41 20.08
CA ASP A 270 6.42 -21.62 20.25
C ASP A 270 6.48 -22.52 19.01
N ILE A 271 6.45 -21.92 17.82
CA ILE A 271 6.59 -22.66 16.55
C ILE A 271 7.99 -23.28 16.43
N ASP A 272 9.01 -22.50 16.72
CA ASP A 272 10.41 -22.97 16.66
C ASP A 272 10.66 -24.14 17.64
N LYS A 273 10.09 -24.05 18.85
CA LYS A 273 10.09 -25.12 19.83
C LYS A 273 9.35 -26.36 19.32
N LEU A 274 8.12 -26.18 18.82
CA LEU A 274 7.30 -27.25 18.26
C LEU A 274 8.02 -27.96 17.10
N LEU A 275 8.67 -27.21 16.20
CA LEU A 275 9.48 -27.73 15.12
C LEU A 275 10.66 -28.55 15.65
N LYS A 276 11.45 -28.04 16.59
CA LYS A 276 12.63 -28.72 17.17
C LYS A 276 12.25 -30.01 17.87
N GLU A 277 11.17 -29.99 18.65
CA GLU A 277 10.73 -31.15 19.44
C GLU A 277 10.09 -32.25 18.56
N ASN A 278 9.54 -31.91 17.39
CA ASN A 278 8.81 -32.87 16.56
C ASN A 278 9.44 -33.14 15.19
N SER A 279 10.58 -32.54 14.85
CA SER A 279 11.21 -32.66 13.53
C SER A 279 11.58 -34.09 13.16
N ASP A 280 12.09 -34.90 14.10
CA ASP A 280 12.47 -36.29 13.82
C ASP A 280 11.25 -37.21 13.71
N ALA A 281 10.19 -36.98 14.52
CA ALA A 281 8.93 -37.69 14.37
C ALA A 281 8.24 -37.33 13.02
N ALA A 282 8.22 -36.04 12.66
CA ALA A 282 7.74 -35.58 11.37
C ALA A 282 8.49 -36.22 10.19
N TYR A 283 9.81 -36.31 10.29
CA TYR A 283 10.63 -37.01 9.29
C TYR A 283 10.24 -38.48 9.15
N GLN A 284 10.02 -39.22 10.25
CA GLN A 284 9.59 -40.61 10.21
C GLN A 284 8.21 -40.77 9.54
N ILE A 285 7.26 -39.89 9.84
CA ILE A 285 5.95 -39.90 9.22
C ILE A 285 6.08 -39.65 7.71
N ALA A 286 6.81 -38.61 7.31
CA ALA A 286 7.05 -38.30 5.91
C ALA A 286 7.74 -39.44 5.14
N CYS A 287 8.78 -40.07 5.73
CA CYS A 287 9.46 -41.20 5.12
C CYS A 287 8.51 -42.39 4.87
N TYR A 288 7.57 -42.64 5.80
CA TYR A 288 6.57 -43.67 5.63
C TYR A 288 5.64 -43.34 4.48
N GLN A 289 5.09 -42.11 4.46
CA GLN A 289 4.16 -41.66 3.43
C GLN A 289 4.79 -41.65 2.02
N ILE A 290 6.03 -41.15 1.90
CA ILE A 290 6.77 -41.06 0.63
C ILE A 290 7.29 -42.43 0.20
N GLY A 291 7.72 -43.30 1.14
CA GLY A 291 8.21 -44.64 0.83
C GLY A 291 7.15 -45.57 0.22
N LEU A 292 5.86 -45.20 0.30
CA LEU A 292 4.74 -45.89 -0.36
C LEU A 292 4.45 -45.38 -1.78
N THR A 293 5.17 -44.35 -2.23
CA THR A 293 4.90 -43.66 -3.50
C THR A 293 6.23 -43.32 -4.20
N ASP A 294 6.26 -43.38 -5.53
CA ASP A 294 7.38 -42.87 -6.36
C ASP A 294 7.15 -41.39 -6.72
N LEU A 295 7.15 -40.50 -5.70
CA LEU A 295 6.96 -39.07 -5.94
C LEU A 295 8.30 -38.40 -6.28
N ASP A 296 8.39 -37.88 -7.50
CA ASP A 296 9.52 -37.05 -7.98
C ASP A 296 9.44 -35.59 -7.48
N ILE A 297 8.28 -35.15 -6.97
CA ILE A 297 8.01 -33.79 -6.51
C ILE A 297 7.25 -33.86 -5.18
N ILE A 298 7.72 -33.09 -4.19
CA ILE A 298 7.03 -32.90 -2.92
C ILE A 298 6.73 -31.43 -2.67
N SER A 299 5.64 -31.15 -1.95
CA SER A 299 5.29 -29.76 -1.54
C SER A 299 6.18 -29.29 -0.39
N SER A 300 6.58 -28.03 -0.40
CA SER A 300 7.26 -27.39 0.75
C SER A 300 6.38 -27.32 2.01
N SER A 301 5.07 -27.61 1.90
CA SER A 301 4.15 -27.70 3.05
C SER A 301 4.24 -29.04 3.80
N LEU A 302 4.92 -30.05 3.25
CA LEU A 302 4.96 -31.38 3.85
C LEU A 302 5.65 -31.38 5.22
N GLY A 303 6.81 -30.72 5.33
CA GLY A 303 7.52 -30.61 6.60
C GLY A 303 6.69 -29.95 7.71
N PRO A 304 6.15 -28.72 7.53
CA PRO A 304 5.29 -28.13 8.53
C PRO A 304 4.02 -28.92 8.82
N GLN A 305 3.40 -29.58 7.83
CA GLN A 305 2.26 -30.46 8.03
C GLN A 305 2.60 -31.62 8.96
N ASP A 306 3.68 -32.35 8.68
CA ASP A 306 4.06 -33.52 9.45
C ASP A 306 4.56 -33.17 10.86
N VAL A 307 5.14 -31.97 11.04
CA VAL A 307 5.44 -31.44 12.38
C VAL A 307 4.16 -31.27 13.21
N CYS A 308 3.10 -30.72 12.61
CA CYS A 308 1.80 -30.57 13.28
C CYS A 308 1.15 -31.94 13.57
N ILE A 309 1.21 -32.88 12.62
CA ILE A 309 0.70 -34.26 12.80
C ILE A 309 1.46 -34.96 13.93
N ALA A 310 2.80 -34.91 13.92
CA ALA A 310 3.65 -35.50 14.96
C ALA A 310 3.30 -34.94 16.36
N TYR A 311 3.10 -33.63 16.45
CA TYR A 311 2.68 -32.98 17.70
C TYR A 311 1.35 -33.52 18.22
N ILE A 312 0.33 -33.61 17.36
CA ILE A 312 -1.00 -34.14 17.73
C ILE A 312 -0.92 -35.62 18.13
N LEU A 313 -0.18 -36.44 17.38
CA LEU A 313 0.00 -37.85 17.72
C LEU A 313 0.64 -38.02 19.12
N ARG A 314 1.70 -37.25 19.39
CA ARG A 314 2.40 -37.30 20.68
C ARG A 314 1.60 -36.72 21.84
N SER A 315 0.66 -35.79 21.57
CA SER A 315 -0.22 -35.23 22.58
C SER A 315 -1.30 -36.21 23.10
N GLY A 316 -1.52 -37.34 22.42
CA GLY A 316 -2.56 -38.31 22.74
C GLY A 316 -3.98 -37.85 22.38
N ALA A 317 -4.14 -36.81 21.54
CA ALA A 317 -5.45 -36.31 21.14
C ALA A 317 -6.26 -37.30 20.25
N GLY A 318 -5.64 -38.37 19.77
CA GLY A 318 -6.27 -39.46 19.04
C GLY A 318 -6.85 -39.05 17.68
N LYS A 319 -7.77 -39.88 17.17
CA LYS A 319 -8.37 -39.67 15.85
C LYS A 319 -9.06 -38.30 15.72
N LEU A 320 -9.80 -37.88 16.76
CA LEU A 320 -10.50 -36.60 16.71
C LEU A 320 -9.55 -35.42 16.60
N GLY A 321 -8.47 -35.41 17.37
CA GLY A 321 -7.46 -34.34 17.28
C GLY A 321 -6.79 -34.26 15.91
N LEU A 322 -6.44 -35.41 15.31
CA LEU A 322 -5.90 -35.49 13.95
C LEU A 322 -6.89 -34.99 12.90
N LYS A 323 -8.16 -35.42 12.97
CA LYS A 323 -9.19 -34.95 12.06
C LYS A 323 -9.34 -33.44 12.13
N MET A 324 -9.44 -32.86 13.32
CA MET A 324 -9.56 -31.41 13.50
C MET A 324 -8.34 -30.66 12.95
N LEU A 325 -7.11 -31.18 13.16
CA LEU A 325 -5.90 -30.60 12.57
C LEU A 325 -5.95 -30.62 11.04
N LEU A 326 -6.36 -31.76 10.44
CA LEU A 326 -6.46 -31.91 9.00
C LEU A 326 -7.56 -31.02 8.41
N ASP A 327 -8.66 -30.80 9.13
CA ASP A 327 -9.69 -29.83 8.78
C ASP A 327 -9.17 -28.39 8.77
N GLU A 328 -8.27 -28.03 9.70
CA GLU A 328 -7.60 -26.70 9.70
C GLU A 328 -6.59 -26.55 8.55
N ILE A 329 -5.91 -27.61 8.14
CA ILE A 329 -4.92 -27.56 7.05
C ILE A 329 -5.58 -27.59 5.67
N ASN A 330 -6.52 -28.51 5.46
CA ASN A 330 -7.07 -28.83 4.14
C ASN A 330 -8.49 -28.25 3.90
N GLY A 331 -9.12 -27.73 4.94
CA GLY A 331 -10.54 -27.46 5.00
C GLY A 331 -11.38 -28.71 5.37
N PRO A 332 -12.60 -28.52 5.92
CA PRO A 332 -13.45 -29.62 6.37
C PRO A 332 -13.78 -30.62 5.26
N SER A 333 -13.51 -31.92 5.50
CA SER A 333 -13.77 -32.99 4.53
C SER A 333 -13.91 -34.35 5.23
N ASP A 334 -14.79 -35.21 4.70
CA ASP A 334 -14.92 -36.60 5.17
C ASP A 334 -13.63 -37.42 4.92
N SER A 335 -12.84 -37.05 3.90
CA SER A 335 -11.53 -37.67 3.67
C SER A 335 -10.54 -37.44 4.79
N ASN A 336 -10.65 -36.35 5.56
CA ASN A 336 -9.80 -36.05 6.70
C ASN A 336 -10.05 -37.03 7.86
N ASP A 337 -11.29 -37.52 8.02
CA ASP A 337 -11.61 -38.54 9.02
C ASP A 337 -10.94 -39.88 8.72
N MET A 338 -10.97 -40.30 7.45
CA MET A 338 -10.29 -41.52 6.98
C MET A 338 -8.76 -41.37 7.08
N MET A 339 -8.23 -40.22 6.72
CA MET A 339 -6.79 -39.94 6.82
C MET A 339 -6.32 -39.94 8.30
N ALA A 340 -7.12 -39.37 9.21
CA ALA A 340 -6.81 -39.37 10.63
C ALA A 340 -6.77 -40.79 11.20
N GLU A 341 -7.72 -41.66 10.82
CA GLU A 341 -7.73 -43.05 11.23
C GLU A 341 -6.52 -43.82 10.67
N TYR A 342 -6.23 -43.64 9.39
CA TYR A 342 -5.07 -44.21 8.72
C TYR A 342 -3.74 -43.81 9.41
N LEU A 343 -3.54 -42.52 9.64
CA LEU A 343 -2.32 -42.01 10.28
C LEU A 343 -2.16 -42.57 11.71
N LEU A 344 -3.24 -42.67 12.48
CA LEU A 344 -3.19 -43.19 13.85
C LEU A 344 -2.81 -44.68 13.87
N GLU A 345 -3.37 -45.48 12.96
CA GLU A 345 -3.11 -46.93 12.89
C GLU A 345 -1.67 -47.20 12.42
N GLU A 346 -1.23 -46.50 11.37
CA GLU A 346 0.09 -46.74 10.78
C GLU A 346 1.24 -46.24 11.65
N THR A 347 1.00 -45.22 12.47
CA THR A 347 2.08 -44.65 13.31
C THR A 347 2.11 -45.23 14.74
N LYS A 348 1.18 -46.11 15.11
CA LYS A 348 1.07 -46.65 16.48
C LYS A 348 2.35 -47.30 17.01
N ASP A 349 3.11 -47.96 16.13
CA ASP A 349 4.34 -48.69 16.48
C ASP A 349 5.60 -47.84 16.26
N PHE A 350 5.49 -46.58 15.91
CA PHE A 350 6.64 -45.71 15.68
C PHE A 350 7.37 -45.41 17.01
N PRO A 351 8.72 -45.33 16.98
CA PRO A 351 9.52 -45.13 18.20
C PRO A 351 9.11 -43.89 19.01
N PHE A 352 8.68 -42.82 18.35
CA PHE A 352 8.30 -41.57 19.03
C PHE A 352 6.96 -41.70 19.78
N MET A 353 6.12 -42.68 19.49
CA MET A 353 4.89 -42.96 20.22
C MET A 353 5.13 -43.62 21.58
N ASN A 354 6.23 -44.36 21.71
CA ASN A 354 6.56 -45.11 22.91
C ASN A 354 7.39 -44.31 23.93
N ASN A 355 7.84 -43.10 23.60
CA ASN A 355 8.68 -42.24 24.47
C ASN A 355 7.87 -41.34 25.44
N ASN A 356 6.60 -41.57 25.62
CA ASN A 356 5.72 -40.80 26.53
C ASN A 356 5.47 -41.53 27.87
N GLN A 357 6.46 -42.28 28.40
CA GLN A 357 6.48 -42.80 29.76
C GLN A 357 7.47 -42.06 30.65
#